data_28d527ab3742c182e7d585a7a52d6b4a
#
_entry.id   28d527ab3742c182e7d585a7a52d6b4a
#
_cell.length_a   1.000
_cell.length_b   1.000
_cell.length_c   1.000
_cell.angle_alpha   90.00
_cell.angle_beta   90.00
_cell.angle_gamma   90.00
#
_symmetry.space_group_name_H-M   'P 1'
#
loop_
_entity.id
_entity.type
_entity.pdbx_description
1 polymer ?
#
loop_
_entity_poly.entity_id
_entity_poly.type
_entity_poly.pdbx_seq_one_letter_code
_entity_poly.pdbx_strand_id
1 'polypeptide(L)'
;METVEAIQWLRDNNLYEQAQNVANELKKIFINCLGISNERILIIGDKGMNGREIAPILAGGYYLSAQSLNLNAKLVIQEPKSRGNTANIDVRNSIGDLKENNVISLNLSDRLGSIPEIGKSFRKFCIKKKFKFISTLGLGSLNTQQIELILSAMDINYKSLQTQHSIVRKILDNANNLHITTENGTELYFDVKGMKSQSSDGNYNLPGTGGNLPAGEIFIASNGKKVNGKVVVDGSSKLHTGTILIKEPITITIEDGSITEIDGKQEAKALENSLNWASQRAKHPNTVRRVGDFGLGMNPNASIIGATIIDEKALGTAHI
;
A
#
# COMPACT_ATOMS: atom_id res chain seq x y z
N MET A 1 -5.32 11.61 -19.81
CA MET A 1 -4.68 11.08 -21.04
C MET A 1 -4.97 9.59 -21.12
N GLU A 2 -5.48 9.15 -22.23
CA GLU A 2 -5.69 7.72 -22.52
C GLU A 2 -4.52 7.11 -23.27
N THR A 3 -4.57 5.83 -23.57
CA THR A 3 -3.42 4.99 -23.98
C THR A 3 -2.46 5.62 -25.00
N VAL A 4 -2.94 6.14 -26.13
CA VAL A 4 -2.06 6.70 -27.18
C VAL A 4 -1.36 7.96 -26.65
N GLU A 5 -2.08 8.88 -26.08
CA GLU A 5 -1.54 10.12 -25.49
C GLU A 5 -0.61 9.81 -24.31
N ALA A 6 -0.98 8.81 -23.47
CA ALA A 6 -0.18 8.42 -22.32
C ALA A 6 1.18 7.83 -22.73
N ILE A 7 1.21 7.00 -23.76
CA ILE A 7 2.46 6.46 -24.32
C ILE A 7 3.29 7.57 -24.97
N GLN A 8 2.67 8.49 -25.71
CA GLN A 8 3.38 9.61 -26.28
C GLN A 8 3.97 10.52 -25.18
N TRP A 9 3.18 10.79 -24.12
CA TRP A 9 3.66 11.56 -22.97
C TRP A 9 4.87 10.90 -22.29
N LEU A 10 4.86 9.57 -22.11
CA LEU A 10 6.02 8.84 -21.56
C LEU A 10 7.27 9.02 -22.43
N ARG A 11 7.14 9.03 -23.75
CA ARG A 11 8.26 9.27 -24.69
C ARG A 11 8.78 10.69 -24.59
N ASP A 12 7.89 11.67 -24.60
CA ASP A 12 8.22 13.10 -24.55
C ASP A 12 8.91 13.50 -23.24
N ASN A 13 8.70 12.71 -22.17
CA ASN A 13 9.33 12.92 -20.86
C ASN A 13 10.49 11.95 -20.56
N ASN A 14 10.98 11.20 -21.54
CA ASN A 14 12.09 10.23 -21.41
C ASN A 14 11.83 9.11 -20.38
N LEU A 15 10.58 8.75 -20.16
CA LEU A 15 10.16 7.70 -19.20
C LEU A 15 9.83 6.36 -19.88
N TYR A 16 9.68 6.37 -21.21
CA TYR A 16 9.25 5.19 -21.96
C TYR A 16 10.26 4.04 -21.90
N GLU A 17 11.56 4.34 -22.03
CA GLU A 17 12.63 3.34 -21.93
C GLU A 17 12.67 2.73 -20.52
N GLN A 18 12.52 3.55 -19.48
CA GLN A 18 12.44 3.06 -18.10
C GLN A 18 11.21 2.15 -17.92
N ALA A 19 10.05 2.51 -18.47
CA ALA A 19 8.87 1.66 -18.46
C ALA A 19 9.09 0.32 -19.20
N GLN A 20 9.85 0.32 -20.31
CA GLN A 20 10.24 -0.91 -21.02
C GLN A 20 11.15 -1.81 -20.15
N ASN A 21 12.12 -1.22 -19.46
CA ASN A 21 13.07 -1.95 -18.62
C ASN A 21 12.35 -2.71 -17.50
N VAL A 22 11.37 -2.08 -16.83
CA VAL A 22 10.62 -2.73 -15.75
C VAL A 22 9.53 -3.69 -16.24
N ALA A 23 9.10 -3.59 -17.49
CA ALA A 23 7.97 -4.34 -18.02
C ALA A 23 8.14 -5.85 -17.91
N ASN A 24 9.37 -6.36 -18.09
CA ASN A 24 9.60 -7.80 -18.05
C ASN A 24 9.41 -8.40 -16.65
N GLU A 25 9.77 -7.68 -15.63
CA GLU A 25 9.60 -8.12 -14.24
C GLU A 25 8.13 -8.07 -13.80
N LEU A 26 7.39 -7.07 -14.26
CA LEU A 26 5.97 -6.91 -13.93
C LEU A 26 5.06 -7.97 -14.56
N LYS A 27 5.50 -8.72 -15.58
CA LYS A 27 4.76 -9.87 -16.15
C LYS A 27 4.38 -10.89 -15.09
N LYS A 28 5.27 -11.14 -14.14
CA LYS A 28 5.07 -12.11 -13.05
C LYS A 28 3.83 -11.77 -12.22
N ILE A 29 3.49 -10.49 -12.08
CA ILE A 29 2.31 -10.04 -11.31
C ILE A 29 1.01 -10.47 -11.97
N PHE A 30 0.89 -10.35 -13.30
CA PHE A 30 -0.29 -10.80 -14.02
C PHE A 30 -0.50 -12.32 -13.88
N ILE A 31 0.58 -13.09 -13.88
CA ILE A 31 0.56 -14.55 -13.81
C ILE A 31 0.37 -15.02 -12.37
N ASN A 32 1.24 -14.57 -11.46
CA ASN A 32 1.34 -15.12 -10.10
C ASN A 32 0.33 -14.52 -9.11
N CYS A 33 -0.07 -13.26 -9.31
CA CYS A 33 -0.97 -12.57 -8.39
C CYS A 33 -2.41 -12.50 -8.92
N LEU A 34 -2.58 -12.20 -10.19
CA LEU A 34 -3.90 -11.93 -10.77
C LEU A 34 -4.51 -13.11 -11.53
N GLY A 35 -3.68 -14.05 -12.00
CA GLY A 35 -4.16 -15.21 -12.79
C GLY A 35 -5.05 -14.76 -13.94
N ILE A 36 -4.53 -13.84 -14.80
CA ILE A 36 -5.31 -13.24 -15.88
C ILE A 36 -5.51 -14.24 -17.00
N SER A 37 -6.72 -14.31 -17.52
CA SER A 37 -7.07 -15.14 -18.68
C SER A 37 -7.62 -14.27 -19.83
N ASN A 38 -8.83 -13.76 -19.71
CA ASN A 38 -9.54 -13.01 -20.75
C ASN A 38 -10.04 -11.63 -20.24
N GLU A 39 -9.66 -11.25 -19.03
CA GLU A 39 -10.10 -9.99 -18.44
C GLU A 39 -9.48 -8.79 -19.15
N ARG A 40 -10.26 -7.72 -19.27
CA ARG A 40 -9.73 -6.41 -19.64
C ARG A 40 -9.02 -5.78 -18.44
N ILE A 41 -7.87 -5.19 -18.68
CA ILE A 41 -7.05 -4.56 -17.64
C ILE A 41 -7.10 -3.05 -17.81
N LEU A 42 -7.58 -2.35 -16.79
CA LEU A 42 -7.48 -0.90 -16.69
C LEU A 42 -6.28 -0.54 -15.81
N ILE A 43 -5.27 0.06 -16.39
CA ILE A 43 -4.06 0.50 -15.71
C ILE A 43 -4.15 2.02 -15.54
N ILE A 44 -4.10 2.46 -14.30
CA ILE A 44 -4.17 3.87 -13.93
C ILE A 44 -2.88 4.27 -13.26
N GLY A 45 -2.24 5.32 -13.80
CA GLY A 45 -1.09 5.98 -13.21
C GLY A 45 -1.33 7.46 -13.03
N ASP A 46 -0.38 8.14 -12.40
CA ASP A 46 -0.29 9.59 -12.46
C ASP A 46 1.09 10.02 -12.98
N LYS A 47 1.20 11.31 -13.33
CA LYS A 47 2.43 11.88 -13.95
C LYS A 47 3.65 11.88 -13.02
N GLY A 48 3.47 11.59 -11.73
CA GLY A 48 4.55 11.78 -10.77
C GLY A 48 4.84 13.26 -10.50
N MET A 49 5.98 13.48 -9.86
CA MET A 49 6.58 14.79 -9.63
C MET A 49 8.02 14.74 -10.13
N ASN A 50 8.61 15.89 -10.47
CA ASN A 50 9.98 15.95 -10.96
C ASN A 50 10.97 15.22 -10.02
N GLY A 51 11.73 14.25 -10.55
CA GLY A 51 12.62 13.36 -9.82
C GLY A 51 11.91 12.23 -9.04
N ARG A 52 10.59 12.09 -9.18
CA ARG A 52 9.73 11.10 -8.49
C ARG A 52 8.67 10.53 -9.45
N GLU A 53 9.13 10.01 -10.58
CA GLU A 53 8.28 9.52 -11.68
C GLU A 53 8.06 8.01 -11.65
N ILE A 54 8.19 7.35 -10.48
CA ILE A 54 7.97 5.90 -10.37
C ILE A 54 6.54 5.53 -10.77
N ALA A 55 5.54 6.35 -10.42
CA ALA A 55 4.14 6.07 -10.73
C ALA A 55 3.87 5.90 -12.23
N PRO A 56 4.24 6.86 -13.12
CA PRO A 56 4.05 6.69 -14.55
C PRO A 56 4.94 5.60 -15.16
N ILE A 57 6.16 5.37 -14.63
CA ILE A 57 7.04 4.30 -15.11
C ILE A 57 6.41 2.94 -14.83
N LEU A 58 5.91 2.69 -13.62
CA LEU A 58 5.22 1.43 -13.29
C LEU A 58 3.93 1.26 -14.10
N ALA A 59 3.14 2.31 -14.26
CA ALA A 59 1.90 2.23 -15.07
C ALA A 59 2.21 1.90 -16.53
N GLY A 60 3.21 2.56 -17.12
CA GLY A 60 3.72 2.25 -18.46
C GLY A 60 4.27 0.82 -18.55
N GLY A 61 5.06 0.40 -17.56
CA GLY A 61 5.62 -0.94 -17.47
C GLY A 61 4.55 -2.03 -17.41
N TYR A 62 3.51 -1.86 -16.60
CA TYR A 62 2.35 -2.78 -16.58
C TYR A 62 1.65 -2.82 -17.94
N TYR A 63 1.48 -1.67 -18.59
CA TYR A 63 0.87 -1.65 -19.92
C TYR A 63 1.71 -2.42 -20.95
N LEU A 64 3.01 -2.17 -21.01
CA LEU A 64 3.94 -2.86 -21.91
C LEU A 64 4.05 -4.36 -21.59
N SER A 65 4.00 -4.73 -20.32
CA SER A 65 3.90 -6.12 -19.87
C SER A 65 2.64 -6.79 -20.42
N ALA A 66 1.49 -6.14 -20.29
CA ALA A 66 0.21 -6.65 -20.78
C ALA A 66 0.25 -6.83 -22.31
N GLN A 67 0.80 -5.86 -23.05
CA GLN A 67 0.97 -5.97 -24.50
C GLN A 67 1.84 -7.18 -24.88
N SER A 68 2.96 -7.38 -24.19
CA SER A 68 3.87 -8.50 -24.47
C SER A 68 3.26 -9.90 -24.17
N LEU A 69 2.24 -9.93 -23.32
CA LEU A 69 1.45 -11.12 -22.99
C LEU A 69 0.17 -11.25 -23.85
N ASN A 70 -0.03 -10.37 -24.84
CA ASN A 70 -1.24 -10.28 -25.67
C ASN A 70 -2.53 -10.08 -24.84
N LEU A 71 -2.43 -9.39 -23.69
CA LEU A 71 -3.58 -9.09 -22.83
C LEU A 71 -4.29 -7.81 -23.30
N ASN A 72 -5.61 -7.74 -23.11
CA ASN A 72 -6.39 -6.55 -23.43
C ASN A 72 -6.26 -5.50 -22.33
N ALA A 73 -5.41 -4.50 -22.54
CA ALA A 73 -5.12 -3.45 -21.56
C ALA A 73 -5.38 -2.04 -22.10
N LYS A 74 -5.88 -1.17 -21.19
CA LYS A 74 -6.00 0.28 -21.38
C LYS A 74 -5.14 0.98 -20.34
N LEU A 75 -4.29 1.94 -20.77
CA LEU A 75 -3.52 2.80 -19.90
C LEU A 75 -4.19 4.18 -19.79
N VAL A 76 -4.29 4.70 -18.56
CA VAL A 76 -4.74 6.06 -18.28
C VAL A 76 -3.78 6.72 -17.31
N ILE A 77 -3.25 7.89 -17.68
CA ILE A 77 -2.37 8.70 -16.82
C ILE A 77 -3.08 10.02 -16.51
N GLN A 78 -3.13 10.37 -15.22
CA GLN A 78 -3.74 11.61 -14.74
C GLN A 78 -2.71 12.52 -14.05
N GLU A 79 -3.12 13.73 -13.67
CA GLU A 79 -2.34 14.56 -12.76
C GLU A 79 -2.32 13.94 -11.35
N PRO A 80 -1.19 14.05 -10.60
CA PRO A 80 -1.13 13.58 -9.21
C PRO A 80 -2.25 14.17 -8.37
N LYS A 81 -2.81 13.38 -7.47
CA LYS A 81 -3.93 13.78 -6.60
C LYS A 81 -3.52 13.77 -5.13
N SER A 82 -3.97 14.78 -4.41
CA SER A 82 -3.88 14.88 -2.96
C SER A 82 -5.26 14.77 -2.31
N ARG A 83 -5.30 14.82 -0.98
CA ARG A 83 -6.56 14.74 -0.23
C ARG A 83 -7.50 15.87 -0.64
N GLY A 84 -8.73 15.51 -1.00
CA GLY A 84 -9.77 16.45 -1.45
C GLY A 84 -9.85 16.63 -2.96
N ASN A 85 -8.85 16.23 -3.73
CA ASN A 85 -8.93 16.29 -5.19
C ASN A 85 -9.86 15.23 -5.76
N THR A 86 -10.48 15.56 -6.90
CA THR A 86 -11.28 14.63 -7.70
C THR A 86 -10.39 13.99 -8.77
N ALA A 87 -10.61 12.72 -9.07
CA ALA A 87 -9.94 12.03 -10.18
C ALA A 87 -10.28 12.72 -11.52
N ASN A 88 -9.33 12.67 -12.46
CA ASN A 88 -9.55 13.23 -13.80
C ASN A 88 -10.72 12.52 -14.49
N ILE A 89 -11.36 13.23 -15.43
CA ILE A 89 -12.52 12.73 -16.16
C ILE A 89 -12.22 11.43 -16.91
N ASP A 90 -11.04 11.32 -17.54
CA ASP A 90 -10.61 10.10 -18.27
C ASP A 90 -10.55 8.87 -17.34
N VAL A 91 -10.06 9.05 -16.12
CA VAL A 91 -10.03 7.99 -15.10
C VAL A 91 -11.45 7.59 -14.69
N ARG A 92 -12.31 8.58 -14.43
CA ARG A 92 -13.70 8.35 -14.02
C ARG A 92 -14.48 7.61 -15.12
N ASN A 93 -14.37 8.06 -16.36
CA ASN A 93 -15.01 7.43 -17.50
C ASN A 93 -14.49 6.01 -17.71
N SER A 94 -13.17 5.80 -17.68
CA SER A 94 -12.57 4.48 -17.87
C SER A 94 -12.97 3.47 -16.81
N ILE A 95 -13.14 3.89 -15.55
CA ILE A 95 -13.67 3.03 -14.49
C ILE A 95 -15.17 2.78 -14.69
N GLY A 96 -15.93 3.80 -15.11
CA GLY A 96 -17.37 3.67 -15.40
C GLY A 96 -17.67 2.70 -16.54
N ASP A 97 -16.86 2.71 -17.58
CA ASP A 97 -17.00 1.85 -18.77
C ASP A 97 -16.48 0.42 -18.54
N LEU A 98 -15.75 0.19 -17.45
CA LEU A 98 -15.20 -1.14 -17.17
C LEU A 98 -16.31 -2.08 -16.68
N LYS A 99 -16.56 -3.14 -17.45
CA LYS A 99 -17.54 -4.17 -17.10
C LYS A 99 -17.07 -5.01 -15.91
N GLU A 100 -18.00 -5.69 -15.23
CA GLU A 100 -17.70 -6.60 -14.12
C GLU A 100 -16.70 -7.70 -14.51
N ASN A 101 -16.06 -8.31 -13.50
CA ASN A 101 -15.05 -9.38 -13.66
C ASN A 101 -13.81 -8.97 -14.47
N ASN A 102 -13.42 -7.70 -14.42
CA ASN A 102 -12.22 -7.18 -15.04
C ASN A 102 -11.17 -6.80 -13.99
N VAL A 103 -10.06 -6.19 -14.42
CA VAL A 103 -8.91 -5.90 -13.57
C VAL A 103 -8.62 -4.41 -13.53
N ILE A 104 -8.26 -3.89 -12.34
CA ILE A 104 -7.75 -2.52 -12.16
C ILE A 104 -6.37 -2.57 -11.53
N SER A 105 -5.40 -1.90 -12.14
CA SER A 105 -4.06 -1.64 -11.57
C SER A 105 -3.93 -0.16 -11.26
N LEU A 106 -3.63 0.18 -10.01
CA LEU A 106 -3.38 1.56 -9.58
C LEU A 106 -1.90 1.75 -9.26
N ASN A 107 -1.26 2.73 -9.89
CA ASN A 107 0.15 3.08 -9.69
C ASN A 107 0.24 4.59 -9.48
N LEU A 108 0.22 5.05 -8.21
CA LEU A 108 -0.07 6.43 -7.90
C LEU A 108 0.94 7.04 -6.92
N SER A 109 1.29 8.30 -7.16
CA SER A 109 2.18 9.07 -6.28
C SER A 109 1.62 9.22 -4.86
N ASP A 110 0.31 9.43 -4.70
CA ASP A 110 -0.38 9.44 -3.40
C ASP A 110 -1.70 8.66 -3.51
N ARG A 111 -2.69 9.17 -4.22
CA ARG A 111 -4.05 8.59 -4.26
C ARG A 111 -4.75 8.76 -5.60
N LEU A 112 -5.82 8.02 -5.76
CA LEU A 112 -6.63 8.05 -6.99
C LEU A 112 -7.38 9.38 -7.19
N GLY A 113 -7.72 10.06 -6.10
CA GLY A 113 -8.72 11.14 -6.09
C GLY A 113 -10.13 10.60 -5.84
N SER A 114 -11.05 11.50 -5.47
CA SER A 114 -12.43 11.11 -5.21
C SER A 114 -13.16 10.80 -6.53
N ILE A 115 -13.97 9.75 -6.50
CA ILE A 115 -14.86 9.34 -7.60
C ILE A 115 -16.22 9.05 -6.95
N PRO A 116 -17.23 9.91 -7.14
CA PRO A 116 -18.54 9.77 -6.48
C PRO A 116 -19.17 8.38 -6.69
N GLU A 117 -19.03 7.83 -7.88
CA GLU A 117 -19.59 6.53 -8.30
C GLU A 117 -18.98 5.33 -7.56
N ILE A 118 -17.76 5.45 -7.09
CA ILE A 118 -17.07 4.42 -6.27
C ILE A 118 -17.54 4.48 -4.81
N GLY A 119 -17.98 5.64 -4.34
CA GLY A 119 -18.34 5.87 -2.95
C GLY A 119 -17.10 5.99 -2.04
N LYS A 120 -17.26 5.59 -0.76
CA LYS A 120 -16.24 5.80 0.27
C LYS A 120 -15.09 4.79 0.27
N SER A 121 -15.20 3.67 -0.47
CA SER A 121 -14.21 2.59 -0.41
C SER A 121 -14.03 1.94 -1.78
N PHE A 122 -12.85 2.13 -2.35
CA PHE A 122 -12.43 1.48 -3.59
C PHE A 122 -12.49 -0.05 -3.48
N ARG A 123 -12.01 -0.64 -2.36
CA ARG A 123 -12.09 -2.08 -2.14
C ARG A 123 -13.53 -2.61 -2.18
N LYS A 124 -14.48 -1.93 -1.48
CA LYS A 124 -15.90 -2.34 -1.51
C LYS A 124 -16.51 -2.22 -2.91
N PHE A 125 -16.11 -1.21 -3.66
CA PHE A 125 -16.51 -1.06 -5.05
C PHE A 125 -16.01 -2.22 -5.91
N CYS A 126 -14.71 -2.58 -5.81
CA CYS A 126 -14.15 -3.71 -6.53
C CYS A 126 -14.83 -5.04 -6.17
N ILE A 127 -15.11 -5.29 -4.90
CA ILE A 127 -15.87 -6.47 -4.46
C ILE A 127 -17.25 -6.51 -5.12
N LYS A 128 -17.99 -5.40 -5.08
CA LYS A 128 -19.34 -5.29 -5.67
C LYS A 128 -19.34 -5.55 -7.18
N LYS A 129 -18.30 -5.05 -7.87
CA LYS A 129 -18.12 -5.18 -9.32
C LYS A 129 -17.35 -6.45 -9.70
N LYS A 130 -16.96 -7.27 -8.74
CA LYS A 130 -16.12 -8.46 -8.94
C LYS A 130 -14.81 -8.15 -9.66
N PHE A 131 -14.28 -6.94 -9.52
CA PHE A 131 -12.96 -6.58 -10.05
C PHE A 131 -11.86 -7.24 -9.25
N LYS A 132 -10.88 -7.82 -9.93
CA LYS A 132 -9.56 -8.04 -9.35
C LYS A 132 -8.82 -6.69 -9.34
N PHE A 133 -8.02 -6.43 -8.31
CA PHE A 133 -7.24 -5.18 -8.32
C PHE A 133 -5.89 -5.33 -7.64
N ILE A 134 -4.95 -4.55 -8.11
CA ILE A 134 -3.66 -4.31 -7.46
C ILE A 134 -3.45 -2.81 -7.30
N SER A 135 -2.73 -2.41 -6.26
CA SER A 135 -2.43 -1.00 -6.01
C SER A 135 -1.03 -0.81 -5.43
N THR A 136 -0.28 0.10 -6.03
CA THR A 136 0.99 0.62 -5.51
C THR A 136 0.81 2.12 -5.32
N LEU A 137 0.66 2.53 -4.05
CA LEU A 137 0.32 3.91 -3.68
C LEU A 137 1.46 4.54 -2.87
N GLY A 138 1.49 5.87 -2.82
CA GLY A 138 2.52 6.60 -2.06
C GLY A 138 3.89 6.65 -2.75
N LEU A 139 3.94 6.35 -4.04
CA LEU A 139 5.17 6.33 -4.85
C LEU A 139 5.87 7.70 -4.93
N GLY A 140 5.14 8.79 -4.70
CA GLY A 140 5.71 10.15 -4.63
C GLY A 140 6.59 10.41 -3.41
N SER A 141 6.69 9.49 -2.45
CA SER A 141 7.66 9.56 -1.36
C SER A 141 9.07 9.10 -1.77
N LEU A 142 9.19 8.39 -2.89
CA LEU A 142 10.42 7.83 -3.42
C LEU A 142 10.93 8.66 -4.60
N ASN A 143 12.25 8.75 -4.76
CA ASN A 143 12.85 9.25 -5.98
C ASN A 143 12.87 8.17 -7.06
N THR A 144 13.01 8.58 -8.32
CA THR A 144 12.91 7.66 -9.46
C THR A 144 13.97 6.55 -9.45
N GLN A 145 15.16 6.82 -8.91
CA GLN A 145 16.24 5.83 -8.80
C GLN A 145 15.94 4.69 -7.80
N GLN A 146 14.96 4.88 -6.91
CA GLN A 146 14.54 3.86 -5.95
C GLN A 146 13.55 2.83 -6.51
N ILE A 147 13.25 2.88 -7.81
CA ILE A 147 12.31 1.94 -8.46
C ILE A 147 12.75 0.48 -8.28
N GLU A 148 14.05 0.20 -8.30
CA GLU A 148 14.60 -1.15 -8.11
C GLU A 148 14.24 -1.74 -6.74
N LEU A 149 14.06 -0.92 -5.71
CA LEU A 149 13.63 -1.39 -4.38
C LEU A 149 12.19 -1.91 -4.40
N ILE A 150 11.33 -1.28 -5.21
CA ILE A 150 9.94 -1.72 -5.42
C ILE A 150 9.93 -3.02 -6.21
N LEU A 151 10.67 -3.08 -7.30
CA LEU A 151 10.75 -4.27 -8.16
C LEU A 151 11.32 -5.45 -7.40
N SER A 152 12.39 -5.26 -6.62
CA SER A 152 12.95 -6.28 -5.74
C SER A 152 11.91 -6.81 -4.75
N ALA A 153 11.15 -5.92 -4.10
CA ALA A 153 10.09 -6.33 -3.18
C ALA A 153 8.90 -7.00 -3.88
N MET A 154 8.72 -6.81 -5.20
CA MET A 154 7.73 -7.53 -6.02
C MET A 154 8.27 -8.86 -6.57
N ASP A 155 9.60 -9.05 -6.65
CA ASP A 155 10.24 -10.26 -7.17
C ASP A 155 10.43 -11.32 -6.07
N ILE A 156 9.35 -11.92 -5.63
CA ILE A 156 9.32 -12.91 -4.57
C ILE A 156 8.62 -14.20 -5.01
N ASN A 157 8.85 -15.27 -4.25
CA ASN A 157 8.09 -16.50 -4.42
C ASN A 157 6.72 -16.36 -3.76
N TYR A 158 5.71 -15.91 -4.52
CA TYR A 158 4.35 -15.70 -4.02
C TYR A 158 3.71 -16.96 -3.43
N LYS A 159 4.00 -18.14 -3.97
CA LYS A 159 3.47 -19.40 -3.44
C LYS A 159 4.01 -19.72 -2.05
N SER A 160 5.30 -19.48 -1.84
CA SER A 160 5.94 -19.61 -0.52
C SER A 160 5.35 -18.59 0.46
N LEU A 161 5.24 -17.33 0.05
CA LEU A 161 4.63 -16.25 0.85
C LEU A 161 3.20 -16.63 1.28
N GLN A 162 2.35 -17.04 0.35
CA GLN A 162 0.96 -17.46 0.62
C GLN A 162 0.87 -18.61 1.62
N THR A 163 1.80 -19.58 1.53
CA THR A 163 1.87 -20.69 2.47
C THR A 163 2.22 -20.20 3.87
N GLN A 164 3.22 -19.35 4.01
CA GLN A 164 3.63 -18.76 5.30
C GLN A 164 2.49 -17.91 5.89
N HIS A 165 1.87 -17.07 5.07
CA HIS A 165 0.71 -16.26 5.48
C HIS A 165 -0.46 -17.12 5.97
N SER A 166 -0.73 -18.25 5.32
CA SER A 166 -1.78 -19.18 5.76
C SER A 166 -1.53 -19.73 7.17
N ILE A 167 -0.26 -20.01 7.51
CA ILE A 167 0.14 -20.49 8.84
C ILE A 167 -0.05 -19.38 9.89
N VAL A 168 0.50 -18.21 9.64
CA VAL A 168 0.43 -17.07 10.58
C VAL A 168 -1.02 -16.63 10.78
N ARG A 169 -1.84 -16.58 9.72
CA ARG A 169 -3.27 -16.27 9.82
C ARG A 169 -4.02 -17.23 10.73
N LYS A 170 -3.75 -18.54 10.63
CA LYS A 170 -4.38 -19.52 11.53
C LYS A 170 -4.03 -19.27 13.01
N ILE A 171 -2.81 -18.84 13.29
CA ILE A 171 -2.38 -18.50 14.65
C ILE A 171 -3.12 -17.24 15.12
N LEU A 172 -3.08 -16.15 14.35
CA LEU A 172 -3.72 -14.88 14.69
C LEU A 172 -5.23 -15.01 14.84
N ASP A 173 -5.89 -15.73 13.91
CA ASP A 173 -7.35 -15.90 13.89
C ASP A 173 -7.89 -16.71 15.08
N ASN A 174 -7.04 -17.46 15.79
CA ASN A 174 -7.38 -18.23 16.99
C ASN A 174 -6.79 -17.61 18.27
N ALA A 175 -6.01 -16.54 18.16
CA ALA A 175 -5.46 -15.84 19.31
C ALA A 175 -6.56 -15.05 20.05
N ASN A 176 -6.44 -14.97 21.38
CA ASN A 176 -7.21 -14.03 22.18
C ASN A 176 -6.40 -12.76 22.48
N ASN A 177 -5.10 -12.94 22.75
CA ASN A 177 -4.18 -11.86 23.07
C ASN A 177 -2.88 -12.05 22.32
N LEU A 178 -2.22 -10.95 21.97
CA LEU A 178 -0.86 -10.91 21.49
C LEU A 178 -0.01 -10.22 22.55
N HIS A 179 1.15 -10.77 22.84
CA HIS A 179 2.20 -10.13 23.64
C HIS A 179 3.40 -9.93 22.74
N ILE A 180 3.75 -8.67 22.48
CA ILE A 180 4.79 -8.27 21.55
C ILE A 180 5.95 -7.70 22.36
N THR A 181 7.13 -8.28 22.17
CA THR A 181 8.38 -7.81 22.78
C THR A 181 9.46 -7.66 21.72
N THR A 182 10.33 -6.68 21.89
CA THR A 182 11.55 -6.50 21.08
C THR A 182 12.75 -6.23 21.98
N GLU A 183 13.95 -6.49 21.47
CA GLU A 183 15.21 -6.22 22.18
C GLU A 183 15.36 -4.73 22.54
N ASN A 184 14.79 -3.84 21.73
CA ASN A 184 14.81 -2.38 21.96
C ASN A 184 13.82 -1.89 23.02
N GLY A 185 13.06 -2.80 23.65
CA GLY A 185 12.22 -2.48 24.81
C GLY A 185 10.75 -2.27 24.50
N THR A 186 10.27 -2.68 23.33
CA THR A 186 8.83 -2.80 23.11
C THR A 186 8.28 -3.88 24.04
N GLU A 187 7.20 -3.57 24.73
CA GLU A 187 6.39 -4.52 25.50
C GLU A 187 4.93 -4.09 25.39
N LEU A 188 4.18 -4.75 24.51
CA LEU A 188 2.82 -4.38 24.14
C LEU A 188 1.88 -5.57 24.24
N TYR A 189 0.74 -5.36 24.89
CA TYR A 189 -0.36 -6.31 25.01
C TYR A 189 -1.52 -5.88 24.13
N PHE A 190 -2.00 -6.79 23.30
CA PHE A 190 -3.01 -6.51 22.29
C PHE A 190 -4.14 -7.56 22.40
N ASP A 191 -5.36 -7.17 22.78
CA ASP A 191 -6.52 -8.07 22.73
C ASP A 191 -7.03 -8.12 21.28
N VAL A 192 -7.07 -9.34 20.75
CA VAL A 192 -7.55 -9.64 19.39
C VAL A 192 -8.70 -10.64 19.40
N LYS A 193 -9.28 -10.92 20.57
CA LYS A 193 -10.34 -11.92 20.73
C LYS A 193 -11.50 -11.67 19.77
N GLY A 194 -11.77 -12.67 18.94
CA GLY A 194 -12.86 -12.62 17.95
C GLY A 194 -12.57 -11.80 16.70
N MET A 195 -11.39 -11.18 16.62
CA MET A 195 -10.95 -10.47 15.41
C MET A 195 -10.45 -11.46 14.36
N LYS A 196 -10.43 -11.03 13.10
CA LYS A 196 -9.92 -11.82 11.98
C LYS A 196 -8.79 -11.07 11.30
N SER A 197 -7.69 -11.79 11.08
CA SER A 197 -6.53 -11.25 10.39
C SER A 197 -6.81 -11.05 8.90
N GLN A 198 -6.14 -10.08 8.31
CA GLN A 198 -6.14 -9.82 6.88
C GLN A 198 -4.74 -10.07 6.32
N SER A 199 -4.70 -10.55 5.07
CA SER A 199 -3.45 -10.92 4.41
C SER A 199 -3.31 -10.16 3.09
N SER A 200 -2.15 -9.56 2.89
CA SER A 200 -1.70 -9.01 1.62
C SER A 200 -0.58 -9.93 1.09
N ASP A 201 -0.96 -11.07 0.55
CA ASP A 201 -0.05 -12.16 0.13
C ASP A 201 0.10 -12.29 -1.39
N GLY A 202 -0.47 -11.34 -2.14
CA GLY A 202 -0.44 -11.37 -3.60
C GLY A 202 -1.44 -12.33 -4.24
N ASN A 203 -2.25 -13.06 -3.48
CA ASN A 203 -3.27 -13.95 -4.05
C ASN A 203 -4.55 -13.19 -4.39
N TYR A 204 -4.59 -12.59 -5.57
CA TYR A 204 -5.68 -11.75 -6.05
C TYR A 204 -6.34 -12.34 -7.31
N ASN A 205 -6.31 -13.66 -7.47
CA ASN A 205 -6.75 -14.37 -8.66
C ASN A 205 -8.27 -14.60 -8.73
N LEU A 206 -9.00 -14.37 -7.64
CA LEU A 206 -10.45 -14.54 -7.61
C LEU A 206 -11.18 -13.20 -7.84
N PRO A 207 -12.35 -13.22 -8.51
CA PRO A 207 -13.17 -12.02 -8.68
C PRO A 207 -13.50 -11.33 -7.35
N GLY A 208 -13.34 -10.01 -7.30
CA GLY A 208 -13.58 -9.22 -6.10
C GLY A 208 -12.41 -9.21 -5.09
N THR A 209 -11.28 -9.84 -5.42
CA THR A 209 -10.08 -9.82 -4.57
C THR A 209 -9.05 -8.81 -5.07
N GLY A 210 -8.18 -8.37 -4.18
CA GLY A 210 -7.09 -7.47 -4.51
C GLY A 210 -6.42 -6.87 -3.28
N GLY A 211 -5.30 -6.22 -3.50
CA GLY A 211 -4.53 -5.59 -2.43
C GLY A 211 -3.35 -4.80 -2.94
N ASN A 212 -2.49 -4.43 -1.99
CA ASN A 212 -1.30 -3.66 -2.29
C ASN A 212 -0.19 -4.54 -2.88
N LEU A 213 0.64 -3.93 -3.70
CA LEU A 213 1.94 -4.43 -4.14
C LEU A 213 2.99 -3.37 -3.80
N PRO A 214 4.18 -3.80 -3.34
CA PRO A 214 4.57 -5.16 -2.99
C PRO A 214 3.66 -5.82 -1.96
N ALA A 215 3.55 -7.16 -2.01
CA ALA A 215 2.83 -7.95 -1.03
C ALA A 215 3.75 -8.38 0.12
N GLY A 216 3.18 -8.92 1.19
CA GLY A 216 3.94 -9.49 2.32
C GLY A 216 3.62 -8.86 3.67
N GLU A 217 2.32 -8.64 3.95
CA GLU A 217 1.85 -8.11 5.22
C GLU A 217 0.65 -8.92 5.72
N ILE A 218 0.69 -9.25 6.99
CA ILE A 218 -0.49 -9.74 7.71
C ILE A 218 -0.79 -8.78 8.84
N PHE A 219 -2.04 -8.38 8.98
CA PHE A 219 -2.46 -7.48 10.04
C PHE A 219 -3.76 -7.93 10.68
N ILE A 220 -3.95 -7.57 11.95
CA ILE A 220 -5.15 -7.84 12.73
C ILE A 220 -5.55 -6.60 13.50
N ALA A 221 -6.83 -6.23 13.42
CA ALA A 221 -7.36 -5.09 14.15
C ALA A 221 -7.40 -5.34 15.66
N SER A 222 -7.25 -4.28 16.46
CA SER A 222 -7.45 -4.36 17.91
C SER A 222 -8.92 -4.54 18.26
N ASN A 223 -9.18 -5.25 19.36
CA ASN A 223 -10.50 -5.33 19.95
C ASN A 223 -10.78 -4.10 20.83
N GLY A 224 -11.00 -2.96 20.15
CA GLY A 224 -11.39 -1.71 20.80
C GLY A 224 -10.26 -1.06 21.63
N LYS A 225 -10.52 -0.86 22.94
CA LYS A 225 -9.62 -0.15 23.85
C LYS A 225 -8.58 -1.03 24.56
N LYS A 226 -8.45 -2.29 24.21
CA LYS A 226 -7.64 -3.24 24.96
C LYS A 226 -6.25 -3.41 24.36
N VAL A 227 -5.54 -2.31 24.24
CA VAL A 227 -4.11 -2.27 23.88
C VAL A 227 -3.39 -1.48 24.93
N ASN A 228 -2.39 -2.08 25.59
CA ASN A 228 -1.66 -1.47 26.68
C ASN A 228 -0.18 -1.83 26.61
N GLY A 229 0.66 -0.89 26.99
CA GLY A 229 2.10 -1.09 27.10
C GLY A 229 2.92 -0.02 26.39
N LYS A 230 4.10 -0.41 25.97
CA LYS A 230 5.09 0.48 25.39
C LYS A 230 5.57 -0.03 24.04
N VAL A 231 5.70 0.85 23.08
CA VAL A 231 6.28 0.57 21.76
C VAL A 231 7.51 1.42 21.56
N VAL A 232 8.60 0.81 21.14
CA VAL A 232 9.82 1.49 20.68
C VAL A 232 9.86 1.42 19.16
N VAL A 233 9.69 2.57 18.51
CA VAL A 233 9.74 2.70 17.05
C VAL A 233 11.16 3.04 16.64
N ASP A 234 11.79 2.17 15.87
CA ASP A 234 13.18 2.27 15.43
C ASP A 234 13.38 2.14 13.92
N GLY A 235 12.33 1.84 13.17
CA GLY A 235 12.37 1.68 11.72
C GLY A 235 11.96 2.95 10.98
N SER A 236 10.67 3.13 10.76
CA SER A 236 10.10 4.31 10.09
C SER A 236 8.80 4.76 10.74
N SER A 237 8.41 6.01 10.48
CA SER A 237 7.15 6.56 10.96
C SER A 237 6.45 7.37 9.87
N LYS A 238 5.13 7.15 9.71
CA LYS A 238 4.30 7.92 8.79
C LYS A 238 3.86 9.21 9.44
N LEU A 239 4.29 10.33 8.87
CA LEU A 239 3.86 11.67 9.25
C LEU A 239 2.89 12.26 8.21
N HIS A 240 2.24 13.37 8.54
CA HIS A 240 1.41 14.10 7.58
C HIS A 240 2.22 14.70 6.41
N THR A 241 3.53 14.88 6.57
CA THR A 241 4.47 15.37 5.56
C THR A 241 5.12 14.28 4.71
N GLY A 242 4.95 13.01 5.08
CA GLY A 242 5.58 11.86 4.42
C GLY A 242 6.04 10.81 5.43
N THR A 243 6.70 9.77 4.97
CA THR A 243 7.33 8.76 5.83
C THR A 243 8.77 9.17 6.11
N ILE A 244 9.21 9.02 7.35
CA ILE A 244 10.59 9.29 7.77
C ILE A 244 11.24 8.03 8.32
N LEU A 245 12.53 7.88 8.07
CA LEU A 245 13.37 6.90 8.77
C LEU A 245 13.69 7.41 10.17
N ILE A 246 13.62 6.52 11.16
CA ILE A 246 13.92 6.84 12.55
C ILE A 246 15.42 6.68 12.77
N LYS A 247 16.08 7.75 13.22
CA LYS A 247 17.50 7.74 13.58
C LYS A 247 17.69 7.55 15.08
N GLU A 248 16.79 8.17 15.86
CA GLU A 248 16.75 8.05 17.32
C GLU A 248 15.39 7.44 17.69
N PRO A 249 15.37 6.30 18.40
CA PRO A 249 14.13 5.60 18.72
C PRO A 249 13.08 6.50 19.37
N ILE A 250 11.81 6.27 19.00
CA ILE A 250 10.66 6.93 19.62
C ILE A 250 10.01 5.93 20.57
N THR A 251 9.82 6.30 21.81
CA THR A 251 9.06 5.49 22.78
C THR A 251 7.64 6.02 22.85
N ILE A 252 6.66 5.14 22.66
CA ILE A 252 5.24 5.47 22.71
C ILE A 252 4.58 4.65 23.81
N THR A 253 3.95 5.32 24.78
CA THR A 253 3.14 4.69 25.81
C THR A 253 1.69 4.63 25.35
N ILE A 254 1.06 3.46 25.50
CA ILE A 254 -0.31 3.19 25.08
C ILE A 254 -1.10 2.70 26.27
N GLU A 255 -2.23 3.36 26.56
CA GLU A 255 -3.18 3.01 27.59
C GLU A 255 -4.59 2.97 27.00
N ASP A 256 -5.31 1.89 27.27
CA ASP A 256 -6.68 1.67 26.76
C ASP A 256 -6.82 1.93 25.25
N GLY A 257 -5.81 1.50 24.47
CA GLY A 257 -5.76 1.63 23.02
C GLY A 257 -5.51 3.04 22.50
N SER A 258 -5.06 3.95 23.36
CA SER A 258 -4.73 5.34 22.97
C SER A 258 -3.30 5.68 23.35
N ILE A 259 -2.62 6.42 22.49
CA ILE A 259 -1.29 6.99 22.77
C ILE A 259 -1.46 8.06 23.86
N THR A 260 -0.83 7.84 25.01
CA THR A 260 -0.83 8.78 26.17
C THR A 260 0.44 9.58 26.24
N GLU A 261 1.58 9.00 25.80
CA GLU A 261 2.87 9.66 25.85
C GLU A 261 3.71 9.30 24.62
N ILE A 262 4.49 10.26 24.14
CA ILE A 262 5.50 10.07 23.08
C ILE A 262 6.79 10.70 23.58
N ASP A 263 7.81 9.88 23.81
CA ASP A 263 9.11 10.29 24.28
C ASP A 263 10.20 10.03 23.24
N GLY A 264 11.21 10.87 23.21
CA GLY A 264 12.33 10.81 22.28
C GLY A 264 12.80 12.18 21.84
N LYS A 265 13.62 12.20 20.78
CA LYS A 265 14.23 13.43 20.29
C LYS A 265 13.40 14.11 19.18
N GLN A 266 14.05 14.45 18.09
CA GLN A 266 13.44 15.23 17.00
C GLN A 266 12.31 14.47 16.29
N GLU A 267 12.47 13.19 16.07
CA GLU A 267 11.47 12.34 15.41
C GLU A 267 10.20 12.19 16.27
N ALA A 268 10.34 12.08 17.58
CA ALA A 268 9.21 12.05 18.52
C ALA A 268 8.40 13.36 18.46
N LYS A 269 9.07 14.51 18.41
CA LYS A 269 8.41 15.81 18.23
C LYS A 269 7.70 15.91 16.87
N ALA A 270 8.32 15.38 15.83
CA ALA A 270 7.71 15.36 14.49
C ALA A 270 6.44 14.51 14.46
N LEU A 271 6.45 13.34 15.12
CA LEU A 271 5.27 12.47 15.27
C LEU A 271 4.17 13.18 16.07
N GLU A 272 4.50 13.78 17.22
CA GLU A 272 3.55 14.53 18.04
C GLU A 272 2.90 15.69 17.24
N ASN A 273 3.70 16.45 16.50
CA ASN A 273 3.20 17.52 15.62
C ASN A 273 2.28 16.97 14.53
N SER A 274 2.61 15.80 13.98
CA SER A 274 1.80 15.14 12.95
C SER A 274 0.44 14.69 13.49
N LEU A 275 0.40 14.11 14.68
CA LEU A 275 -0.85 13.71 15.35
C LEU A 275 -1.71 14.93 15.68
N ASN A 276 -1.10 16.02 16.18
CA ASN A 276 -1.80 17.27 16.47
C ASN A 276 -2.37 17.90 15.20
N TRP A 277 -1.59 17.92 14.10
CA TRP A 277 -2.06 18.38 12.80
C TRP A 277 -3.25 17.56 12.29
N ALA A 278 -3.20 16.23 12.45
CA ALA A 278 -4.29 15.33 12.07
C ALA A 278 -5.54 15.53 12.94
N SER A 279 -5.37 15.72 14.25
CA SER A 279 -6.48 15.95 15.19
C SER A 279 -7.27 17.21 14.87
N GLN A 280 -6.59 18.30 14.49
CA GLN A 280 -7.23 19.57 14.10
C GLN A 280 -8.11 19.45 12.83
N ARG A 281 -7.88 18.42 12.00
CA ARG A 281 -8.54 18.22 10.70
C ARG A 281 -9.45 17.01 10.64
N ALA A 282 -9.43 16.19 11.68
CA ALA A 282 -10.23 14.98 11.74
C ALA A 282 -11.69 15.27 12.10
N LYS A 283 -12.61 14.56 11.47
CA LYS A 283 -14.03 14.57 11.87
C LYS A 283 -14.24 14.07 13.30
N HIS A 284 -13.36 13.15 13.76
CA HIS A 284 -13.38 12.56 15.10
C HIS A 284 -11.98 12.66 15.72
N PRO A 285 -11.59 13.83 16.27
CA PRO A 285 -10.24 14.08 16.79
C PRO A 285 -9.78 13.05 17.83
N ASN A 286 -10.68 12.60 18.69
CA ASN A 286 -10.41 11.63 19.75
C ASN A 286 -9.99 10.23 19.23
N THR A 287 -10.09 9.96 17.93
CA THR A 287 -9.67 8.69 17.34
C THR A 287 -8.28 8.73 16.71
N VAL A 288 -7.69 9.92 16.58
CA VAL A 288 -6.39 10.09 15.89
C VAL A 288 -5.25 9.41 16.63
N ARG A 289 -5.31 9.39 17.96
CA ARG A 289 -4.30 8.75 18.82
C ARG A 289 -4.61 7.30 19.16
N ARG A 290 -5.61 6.69 18.50
CA ARG A 290 -5.96 5.29 18.74
C ARG A 290 -5.14 4.35 17.89
N VAL A 291 -4.67 3.27 18.51
CA VAL A 291 -4.07 2.13 17.83
C VAL A 291 -5.16 1.40 17.06
N GLY A 292 -4.95 1.21 15.77
CA GLY A 292 -5.92 0.58 14.86
C GLY A 292 -5.72 -0.91 14.73
N ASP A 293 -4.54 -1.32 14.39
CA ASP A 293 -4.17 -2.70 14.10
C ASP A 293 -2.73 -2.99 14.50
N PHE A 294 -2.39 -4.25 14.45
CA PHE A 294 -1.03 -4.77 14.57
C PHE A 294 -0.73 -5.54 13.29
N GLY A 295 0.38 -5.20 12.63
CA GLY A 295 0.81 -5.84 11.41
C GLY A 295 2.21 -6.42 11.50
N LEU A 296 2.45 -7.47 10.70
CA LEU A 296 3.74 -8.16 10.55
C LEU A 296 4.20 -8.10 9.10
N GLY A 297 5.42 -7.65 8.87
CA GLY A 297 6.11 -7.73 7.60
C GLY A 297 6.65 -9.14 7.35
N MET A 298 6.39 -9.68 6.17
CA MET A 298 6.73 -11.06 5.80
C MET A 298 7.40 -11.18 4.43
N ASN A 299 7.72 -10.06 3.78
CA ASN A 299 8.37 -10.04 2.46
C ASN A 299 9.89 -10.07 2.64
N PRO A 300 10.58 -11.13 2.18
CA PRO A 300 12.02 -11.28 2.38
C PRO A 300 12.86 -10.28 1.55
N ASN A 301 12.27 -9.69 0.50
CA ASN A 301 12.96 -8.76 -0.39
C ASN A 301 12.59 -7.29 -0.14
N ALA A 302 11.67 -7.03 0.80
CA ALA A 302 11.39 -5.68 1.25
C ALA A 302 12.36 -5.26 2.36
N SER A 303 12.66 -3.97 2.43
CA SER A 303 13.52 -3.36 3.46
C SER A 303 12.94 -2.02 3.90
N ILE A 304 13.34 -1.54 5.08
CA ILE A 304 12.92 -0.24 5.59
C ILE A 304 13.68 0.85 4.85
N ILE A 305 12.98 1.65 4.05
CA ILE A 305 13.55 2.69 3.18
C ILE A 305 12.92 4.07 3.35
N GLY A 306 11.96 4.22 4.27
CA GLY A 306 11.19 5.45 4.45
C GLY A 306 10.01 5.57 3.48
N ALA A 307 9.49 4.44 3.01
CA ALA A 307 8.29 4.35 2.20
C ALA A 307 7.33 3.31 2.79
N THR A 308 6.27 3.76 3.43
CA THR A 308 5.31 2.90 4.16
C THR A 308 4.87 1.69 3.34
N ILE A 309 4.61 1.86 2.03
CA ILE A 309 4.16 0.77 1.14
C ILE A 309 5.16 -0.41 1.07
N ILE A 310 6.43 -0.18 1.38
CA ILE A 310 7.49 -1.19 1.40
C ILE A 310 7.86 -1.52 2.84
N ASP A 311 8.03 -0.51 3.70
CA ASP A 311 8.51 -0.65 5.07
C ASP A 311 7.66 -1.63 5.88
N GLU A 312 6.33 -1.53 5.78
CA GLU A 312 5.37 -2.40 6.46
C GLU A 312 5.37 -3.87 5.96
N LYS A 313 6.08 -4.15 4.86
CA LYS A 313 6.20 -5.50 4.30
C LYS A 313 7.51 -6.19 4.68
N ALA A 314 8.52 -5.45 5.14
CA ALA A 314 9.87 -5.98 5.40
C ALA A 314 9.82 -7.14 6.39
N LEU A 315 10.44 -8.28 6.01
CA LEU A 315 10.42 -9.50 6.84
C LEU A 315 11.01 -9.24 8.22
N GLY A 316 10.28 -9.65 9.26
CA GLY A 316 10.71 -9.54 10.65
C GLY A 316 10.39 -8.18 11.28
N THR A 317 9.71 -7.27 10.57
CA THR A 317 9.20 -6.03 11.16
C THR A 317 7.79 -6.21 11.70
N ALA A 318 7.43 -5.32 12.62
CA ALA A 318 6.06 -5.15 13.08
C ALA A 318 5.67 -3.67 13.02
N HIS A 319 4.38 -3.37 12.87
CA HIS A 319 3.85 -2.01 12.86
C HIS A 319 2.50 -1.92 13.57
N ILE A 320 2.15 -0.71 14.00
CA ILE A 320 0.87 -0.38 14.65
C ILE A 320 0.27 0.89 14.05
#